data_246b674b5312cc97c17a3df2cea93513
#
_entry.id   246b674b5312cc97c17a3df2cea93513
#
_cell.length_a   1.000
_cell.length_b   1.000
_cell.length_c   1.000
_cell.angle_alpha   90.00
_cell.angle_beta   90.00
_cell.angle_gamma   90.00
#
_symmetry.space_group_name_H-M   'P 1'
#
loop_
_entity.id
_entity.type
_entity.pdbx_description
1 polymer ?
#
loop_
_entity_poly.entity_id
_entity_poly.type
_entity_poly.pdbx_seq_one_letter_code
_entity_poly.pdbx_strand_id
1 'polypeptide(L)'
;MKIITWNCNLNFSKKFENLEAFDSDIIIIQECERLKTDFFPNHNFFWTGRIENKGLGVMISKSTKARISDLHNQKLINFLPIETEGLNILGVWAYNHRAAKFGNDVSGNTSDALSFYKNWLAESEVSIFGGDFNNSVVWDKGEKENNFLSIKSSLKNLDFRSIYHHKTKEDYGSEKEPTFFHTKKENKSYHIDYLFLKGMEAKNIDIGLYSDWIELSDHMPLVCEI
;
A
#
# COMPACT_ATOMS: atom_id res chain seq x y z
N MET A 1 -7.90 -8.44 -13.49
CA MET A 1 -7.82 -8.27 -12.02
C MET A 1 -7.71 -6.79 -11.71
N LYS A 2 -8.48 -6.32 -10.70
CA LYS A 2 -8.46 -4.91 -10.30
C LYS A 2 -7.95 -4.78 -8.86
N ILE A 3 -6.98 -3.88 -8.65
CA ILE A 3 -6.30 -3.66 -7.39
C ILE A 3 -6.49 -2.22 -6.97
N ILE A 4 -6.86 -1.99 -5.72
CA ILE A 4 -6.97 -0.65 -5.13
C ILE A 4 -6.02 -0.54 -3.94
N THR A 5 -5.38 0.61 -3.77
CA THR A 5 -4.82 1.01 -2.48
C THR A 5 -5.34 2.38 -2.08
N TRP A 6 -5.69 2.54 -0.80
CA TRP A 6 -6.23 3.79 -0.27
C TRP A 6 -6.01 3.93 1.23
N ASN A 7 -5.35 4.98 1.65
CA ASN A 7 -5.37 5.39 3.04
C ASN A 7 -6.71 6.08 3.32
N CYS A 8 -7.60 5.42 4.04
CA CYS A 8 -8.97 5.90 4.25
C CYS A 8 -9.12 6.97 5.32
N ASN A 9 -8.05 7.30 6.05
CA ASN A 9 -8.07 8.26 7.15
C ASN A 9 -9.21 7.97 8.15
N LEU A 10 -9.21 6.74 8.70
CA LEU A 10 -10.16 6.21 9.69
C LEU A 10 -11.60 5.97 9.16
N ASN A 11 -12.41 5.29 9.98
CA ASN A 11 -13.83 5.01 9.72
C ASN A 11 -14.10 4.36 8.35
N PHE A 12 -13.31 3.39 7.98
CA PHE A 12 -13.42 2.69 6.69
C PHE A 12 -14.82 2.08 6.48
N SER A 13 -15.42 1.52 7.53
CA SER A 13 -16.75 0.93 7.47
C SER A 13 -17.84 1.88 6.95
N LYS A 14 -17.69 3.20 7.17
CA LYS A 14 -18.60 4.23 6.67
C LYS A 14 -18.29 4.71 5.25
N LYS A 15 -17.14 4.31 4.71
CA LYS A 15 -16.62 4.80 3.43
C LYS A 15 -16.50 3.70 2.38
N PHE A 16 -16.65 2.45 2.79
CA PHE A 16 -16.46 1.28 1.94
C PHE A 16 -17.33 1.31 0.68
N GLU A 17 -18.57 1.78 0.77
CA GLU A 17 -19.48 1.90 -0.38
C GLU A 17 -18.90 2.71 -1.53
N ASN A 18 -18.01 3.69 -1.26
CA ASN A 18 -17.34 4.46 -2.31
C ASN A 18 -16.32 3.62 -3.10
N LEU A 19 -15.85 2.51 -2.54
CA LEU A 19 -14.97 1.57 -3.23
C LEU A 19 -15.72 0.41 -3.90
N GLU A 20 -16.93 0.08 -3.47
CA GLU A 20 -17.71 -1.04 -4.04
C GLU A 20 -17.96 -0.85 -5.54
N ALA A 21 -18.16 0.40 -5.98
CA ALA A 21 -18.39 0.72 -7.39
C ALA A 21 -17.23 0.34 -8.32
N PHE A 22 -16.03 0.13 -7.79
CA PHE A 22 -14.88 -0.30 -8.57
C PHE A 22 -14.86 -1.79 -8.88
N ASP A 23 -15.66 -2.61 -8.18
CA ASP A 23 -15.70 -4.09 -8.34
C ASP A 23 -14.27 -4.68 -8.38
N SER A 24 -13.54 -4.51 -7.28
CA SER A 24 -12.11 -4.83 -7.20
C SER A 24 -11.85 -6.20 -6.59
N ASP A 25 -10.81 -6.87 -7.08
CA ASP A 25 -10.39 -8.19 -6.57
C ASP A 25 -9.54 -8.07 -5.30
N ILE A 26 -8.72 -7.00 -5.20
CA ILE A 26 -7.78 -6.74 -4.12
C ILE A 26 -7.90 -5.29 -3.67
N ILE A 27 -8.06 -5.06 -2.36
CA ILE A 27 -8.07 -3.71 -1.78
C ILE A 27 -7.10 -3.68 -0.60
N ILE A 28 -6.13 -2.76 -0.63
CA ILE A 28 -5.17 -2.53 0.45
C ILE A 28 -5.55 -1.21 1.12
N ILE A 29 -6.01 -1.27 2.37
CA ILE A 29 -6.57 -0.11 3.09
C ILE A 29 -5.70 0.23 4.29
N GLN A 30 -5.22 1.46 4.31
CA GLN A 30 -4.45 1.98 5.43
C GLN A 30 -5.35 2.83 6.33
N GLU A 31 -4.97 2.92 7.59
CA GLU A 31 -5.69 3.63 8.65
C GLU A 31 -7.10 3.12 8.90
N CYS A 32 -7.40 1.87 8.54
CA CYS A 32 -8.71 1.27 8.75
C CYS A 32 -8.84 0.63 10.14
N GLU A 33 -10.07 0.60 10.65
CA GLU A 33 -10.41 -0.15 11.84
C GLU A 33 -10.42 -1.67 11.57
N ARG A 34 -10.25 -2.44 12.62
CA ARG A 34 -10.43 -3.90 12.58
C ARG A 34 -11.93 -4.22 12.47
N LEU A 35 -12.34 -4.71 11.30
CA LEU A 35 -13.71 -5.11 11.03
C LEU A 35 -13.87 -6.63 11.14
N LYS A 36 -15.10 -7.08 11.40
CA LYS A 36 -15.43 -8.49 11.35
C LYS A 36 -15.37 -8.99 9.91
N THR A 37 -15.00 -10.25 9.73
CA THR A 37 -14.84 -10.86 8.40
C THR A 37 -16.14 -10.95 7.59
N ASP A 38 -17.28 -10.96 8.26
CA ASP A 38 -18.61 -10.97 7.64
C ASP A 38 -19.13 -9.60 7.22
N PHE A 39 -18.43 -8.52 7.59
CA PHE A 39 -18.77 -7.16 7.18
C PHE A 39 -18.74 -6.99 5.66
N PHE A 40 -17.84 -7.71 4.97
CA PHE A 40 -17.68 -7.62 3.52
C PHE A 40 -18.27 -8.86 2.84
N PRO A 41 -19.42 -8.75 2.13
CA PRO A 41 -20.08 -9.92 1.55
C PRO A 41 -19.22 -10.63 0.49
N ASN A 42 -18.46 -9.88 -0.30
CA ASN A 42 -17.71 -10.39 -1.45
C ASN A 42 -16.21 -10.55 -1.20
N HIS A 43 -15.68 -10.15 -0.04
CA HIS A 43 -14.24 -10.18 0.27
C HIS A 43 -13.94 -10.88 1.59
N ASN A 44 -12.80 -11.55 1.64
CA ASN A 44 -12.13 -11.92 2.87
C ASN A 44 -11.34 -10.72 3.36
N PHE A 45 -11.40 -10.40 4.64
CA PHE A 45 -10.70 -9.27 5.23
C PHE A 45 -9.60 -9.75 6.19
N PHE A 46 -8.39 -9.33 5.93
CA PHE A 46 -7.21 -9.57 6.74
C PHE A 46 -6.73 -8.25 7.33
N TRP A 47 -6.27 -8.26 8.58
CA TRP A 47 -5.94 -7.02 9.26
C TRP A 47 -4.76 -7.18 10.22
N THR A 48 -3.95 -6.11 10.33
CA THR A 48 -2.90 -5.95 11.32
C THR A 48 -2.91 -4.52 11.86
N GLY A 49 -2.61 -4.36 13.14
CA GLY A 49 -2.57 -3.05 13.79
C GLY A 49 -2.32 -3.15 15.28
N ARG A 50 -1.96 -2.05 15.92
CA ARG A 50 -1.74 -1.96 17.36
C ARG A 50 -3.01 -1.69 18.14
N ILE A 51 -3.90 -0.92 17.56
CA ILE A 51 -5.16 -0.51 18.15
C ILE A 51 -6.27 -0.80 17.16
N GLU A 52 -7.40 -1.29 17.64
CA GLU A 52 -8.47 -1.83 16.77
C GLU A 52 -9.10 -0.81 15.82
N ASN A 53 -9.03 0.47 16.15
CA ASN A 53 -9.60 1.51 15.31
C ASN A 53 -8.64 2.08 14.25
N LYS A 54 -7.39 1.59 14.18
CA LYS A 54 -6.39 2.08 13.22
C LYS A 54 -5.34 1.03 12.90
N GLY A 55 -5.32 0.57 11.66
CA GLY A 55 -4.38 -0.44 11.19
C GLY A 55 -4.31 -0.52 9.67
N LEU A 56 -3.78 -1.63 9.20
CA LEU A 56 -3.67 -1.99 7.80
C LEU A 56 -4.58 -3.17 7.50
N GLY A 57 -5.48 -3.03 6.55
CA GLY A 57 -6.35 -4.07 6.03
C GLY A 57 -5.97 -4.49 4.62
N VAL A 58 -6.13 -5.77 4.31
CA VAL A 58 -6.10 -6.29 2.94
C VAL A 58 -7.36 -7.08 2.71
N MET A 59 -8.11 -6.73 1.67
CA MET A 59 -9.31 -7.42 1.23
C MET A 59 -9.01 -8.19 -0.05
N ILE A 60 -9.44 -9.44 -0.08
CA ILE A 60 -9.28 -10.33 -1.24
C ILE A 60 -10.65 -10.88 -1.60
N SER A 61 -11.04 -10.84 -2.87
CA SER A 61 -12.27 -11.44 -3.36
C SER A 61 -12.42 -12.89 -2.84
N LYS A 62 -13.63 -13.25 -2.39
CA LYS A 62 -13.93 -14.62 -1.88
C LYS A 62 -13.78 -15.70 -2.94
N SER A 63 -13.70 -15.34 -4.22
CA SER A 63 -13.37 -16.27 -5.30
C SER A 63 -11.92 -16.77 -5.25
N THR A 64 -11.04 -16.06 -4.52
CA THR A 64 -9.63 -16.38 -4.37
C THR A 64 -9.34 -16.88 -2.95
N LYS A 65 -8.73 -18.04 -2.82
CA LYS A 65 -8.24 -18.52 -1.53
C LYS A 65 -7.05 -17.68 -1.09
N ALA A 66 -7.13 -17.15 0.11
CA ALA A 66 -6.08 -16.30 0.67
C ALA A 66 -5.88 -16.55 2.16
N ARG A 67 -4.67 -16.33 2.65
CA ARG A 67 -4.34 -16.40 4.08
C ARG A 67 -3.25 -15.38 4.41
N ILE A 68 -3.14 -15.01 5.68
CA ILE A 68 -1.95 -14.31 6.16
C ILE A 68 -0.79 -15.30 6.10
N SER A 69 0.36 -14.87 5.56
CA SER A 69 1.58 -15.69 5.52
C SER A 69 2.06 -16.02 6.94
N ASP A 70 2.58 -17.23 7.13
CA ASP A 70 3.22 -17.66 8.39
C ASP A 70 4.45 -16.80 8.74
N LEU A 71 4.98 -16.04 7.78
CA LEU A 71 6.06 -15.06 7.99
C LEU A 71 5.59 -13.74 8.60
N HIS A 72 4.28 -13.56 8.84
CA HIS A 72 3.78 -12.30 9.43
C HIS A 72 4.49 -11.99 10.75
N ASN A 73 5.16 -10.83 10.79
CA ASN A 73 6.01 -10.44 11.90
C ASN A 73 5.41 -9.26 12.66
N GLN A 74 5.07 -9.47 13.93
CA GLN A 74 4.50 -8.43 14.81
C GLN A 74 5.47 -7.25 15.07
N LYS A 75 6.77 -7.43 14.81
CA LYS A 75 7.75 -6.33 14.83
C LYS A 75 7.68 -5.43 13.60
N LEU A 76 7.00 -5.90 12.54
CA LEU A 76 6.74 -5.18 11.30
C LEU A 76 5.23 -5.01 11.08
N ILE A 77 4.53 -4.60 12.12
CA ILE A 77 3.06 -4.59 12.22
C ILE A 77 2.36 -3.77 11.12
N ASN A 78 3.09 -2.86 10.47
CA ASN A 78 2.57 -2.02 9.39
C ASN A 78 2.75 -2.66 8.00
N PHE A 79 3.14 -3.94 7.96
CA PHE A 79 3.34 -4.70 6.74
C PHE A 79 2.58 -6.01 6.86
N LEU A 80 1.63 -6.23 5.97
CA LEU A 80 0.73 -7.39 6.02
C LEU A 80 0.98 -8.31 4.82
N PRO A 81 1.70 -9.44 5.03
CA PRO A 81 1.94 -10.41 3.98
C PRO A 81 0.73 -11.33 3.83
N ILE A 82 0.17 -11.39 2.63
CA ILE A 82 -0.92 -12.28 2.23
C ILE A 82 -0.43 -13.22 1.14
N GLU A 83 -0.78 -14.48 1.25
CA GLU A 83 -0.54 -15.50 0.23
C GLU A 83 -1.86 -15.93 -0.40
N THR A 84 -1.84 -16.07 -1.70
CA THR A 84 -2.91 -16.66 -2.51
C THR A 84 -2.34 -17.79 -3.39
N GLU A 85 -3.18 -18.48 -4.14
CA GLU A 85 -2.72 -19.43 -5.15
C GLU A 85 -2.05 -18.70 -6.32
N GLY A 86 -0.71 -18.57 -6.26
CA GLY A 86 0.12 -17.97 -7.32
C GLY A 86 0.41 -16.46 -7.21
N LEU A 87 0.01 -15.81 -6.12
CA LEU A 87 0.28 -14.38 -5.92
C LEU A 87 0.60 -14.08 -4.45
N ASN A 88 1.72 -13.41 -4.21
CA ASN A 88 2.07 -12.85 -2.91
C ASN A 88 1.75 -11.34 -2.85
N ILE A 89 1.15 -10.89 -1.75
CA ILE A 89 0.79 -9.49 -1.55
C ILE A 89 1.43 -9.00 -0.25
N LEU A 90 2.24 -7.97 -0.33
CA LEU A 90 2.71 -7.26 0.86
C LEU A 90 2.03 -5.89 0.93
N GLY A 91 0.98 -5.79 1.75
CA GLY A 91 0.32 -4.54 2.06
C GLY A 91 1.20 -3.65 2.93
N VAL A 92 1.17 -2.34 2.69
CA VAL A 92 2.04 -1.36 3.33
C VAL A 92 1.22 -0.22 3.93
N TRP A 93 1.54 0.12 5.18
CA TRP A 93 1.24 1.38 5.83
C TRP A 93 2.44 1.81 6.65
N ALA A 94 3.47 2.32 5.96
CA ALA A 94 4.74 2.64 6.57
C ALA A 94 4.64 3.88 7.50
N TYR A 95 5.54 3.97 8.47
CA TYR A 95 5.75 5.22 9.18
C TYR A 95 6.36 6.26 8.25
N ASN A 96 6.19 7.54 8.59
CA ASN A 96 6.74 8.60 7.77
C ASN A 96 8.26 8.43 7.60
N HIS A 97 8.77 8.98 6.54
CA HIS A 97 10.18 8.89 6.11
C HIS A 97 11.24 9.19 7.20
N ARG A 98 10.87 9.88 8.27
CA ARG A 98 11.79 10.23 9.37
C ARG A 98 11.79 9.20 10.49
N ALA A 99 10.76 8.37 10.58
CA ALA A 99 10.63 7.39 11.65
C ALA A 99 11.51 6.18 11.37
N ALA A 100 12.49 5.92 12.20
CA ALA A 100 13.31 4.71 12.12
C ALA A 100 12.60 3.52 12.78
N LYS A 101 12.20 3.67 14.05
CA LYS A 101 11.56 2.60 14.84
C LYS A 101 10.53 3.19 15.80
N PHE A 102 9.56 2.40 16.19
CA PHE A 102 8.61 2.73 17.22
C PHE A 102 8.87 1.87 18.47
N GLY A 103 9.56 2.44 19.46
CA GLY A 103 10.09 1.68 20.57
C GLY A 103 11.28 0.80 20.15
N ASN A 104 11.72 -0.07 21.06
CA ASN A 104 12.95 -0.86 20.84
C ASN A 104 12.74 -2.04 19.88
N ASP A 105 11.48 -2.48 19.65
CA ASP A 105 11.19 -3.77 19.01
C ASP A 105 10.28 -3.70 17.78
N VAL A 106 9.75 -2.53 17.43
CA VAL A 106 8.80 -2.41 16.30
C VAL A 106 9.33 -1.43 15.26
N SER A 107 9.44 -1.91 14.05
CA SER A 107 9.78 -1.10 12.88
C SER A 107 8.56 -0.84 12.01
N GLY A 108 8.38 0.41 11.62
CA GLY A 108 7.40 0.83 10.61
C GLY A 108 8.08 1.33 9.34
N ASN A 109 9.38 1.16 9.20
CA ASN A 109 10.08 1.62 8.00
C ASN A 109 10.12 0.53 6.91
N THR A 110 10.04 0.97 5.67
CA THR A 110 9.98 0.08 4.51
C THR A 110 11.27 -0.69 4.27
N SER A 111 12.42 -0.13 4.60
CA SER A 111 13.72 -0.81 4.42
C SER A 111 13.86 -2.03 5.31
N ASP A 112 13.41 -1.95 6.57
CA ASP A 112 13.39 -3.10 7.48
C ASP A 112 12.45 -4.20 6.97
N ALA A 113 11.27 -3.82 6.48
CA ALA A 113 10.32 -4.77 5.91
C ALA A 113 10.87 -5.45 4.64
N LEU A 114 11.45 -4.69 3.72
CA LEU A 114 12.09 -5.26 2.53
C LEU A 114 13.22 -6.22 2.91
N SER A 115 14.05 -5.86 3.86
CA SER A 115 15.12 -6.73 4.34
C SER A 115 14.60 -8.05 4.89
N PHE A 116 13.50 -8.01 5.66
CA PHE A 116 12.87 -9.19 6.26
C PHE A 116 12.16 -10.06 5.23
N TYR A 117 11.31 -9.47 4.38
CA TYR A 117 10.50 -10.20 3.40
C TYR A 117 11.21 -10.49 2.07
N LYS A 118 12.47 -10.09 1.92
CA LYS A 118 13.24 -10.17 0.68
C LYS A 118 13.17 -11.54 -0.01
N ASN A 119 13.44 -12.61 0.73
CA ASN A 119 13.48 -13.96 0.16
C ASN A 119 12.08 -14.41 -0.26
N TRP A 120 11.07 -14.19 0.57
CA TRP A 120 9.67 -14.50 0.26
C TRP A 120 9.17 -13.76 -1.01
N LEU A 121 9.55 -12.49 -1.17
CA LEU A 121 9.24 -11.72 -2.38
C LEU A 121 10.06 -12.17 -3.59
N ALA A 122 11.30 -12.60 -3.39
CA ALA A 122 12.17 -13.08 -4.47
C ALA A 122 11.69 -14.43 -5.03
N GLU A 123 11.26 -15.35 -4.17
CA GLU A 123 10.81 -16.70 -4.52
C GLU A 123 9.47 -16.72 -5.26
N SER A 124 8.63 -15.72 -5.07
CA SER A 124 7.35 -15.62 -5.76
C SER A 124 7.55 -15.09 -7.19
N GLU A 125 6.94 -15.75 -8.17
CA GLU A 125 6.94 -15.27 -9.57
C GLU A 125 6.06 -14.01 -9.74
N VAL A 126 4.96 -13.95 -9.01
CA VAL A 126 3.98 -12.87 -9.11
C VAL A 126 3.75 -12.25 -7.74
N SER A 127 3.95 -10.95 -7.64
CA SER A 127 3.80 -10.25 -6.36
C SER A 127 3.31 -8.82 -6.50
N ILE A 128 2.59 -8.37 -5.45
CA ILE A 128 2.18 -6.98 -5.23
C ILE A 128 2.88 -6.48 -3.96
N PHE A 129 3.50 -5.33 -4.03
CA PHE A 129 3.98 -4.57 -2.87
C PHE A 129 3.41 -3.17 -2.94
N GLY A 130 2.42 -2.87 -2.10
CA GLY A 130 1.66 -1.64 -2.28
C GLY A 130 0.96 -1.11 -1.04
N GLY A 131 0.68 0.19 -1.07
CA GLY A 131 0.05 0.91 0.02
C GLY A 131 0.58 2.32 0.18
N ASP A 132 0.40 2.87 1.39
CA ASP A 132 0.95 4.14 1.82
C ASP A 132 2.37 3.94 2.38
N PHE A 133 3.35 4.41 1.62
CA PHE A 133 4.76 4.35 2.01
C PHE A 133 5.17 5.50 2.93
N ASN A 134 4.34 6.53 3.06
CA ASN A 134 4.66 7.75 3.81
C ASN A 134 6.05 8.31 3.48
N ASN A 135 6.50 8.10 2.26
CA ASN A 135 7.84 8.43 1.77
C ASN A 135 7.84 8.82 0.29
N SER A 136 8.76 9.69 -0.09
CA SER A 136 8.98 10.12 -1.46
C SER A 136 10.41 10.60 -1.64
N VAL A 137 10.95 10.51 -2.85
CA VAL A 137 12.30 11.00 -3.17
C VAL A 137 12.51 12.48 -2.86
N VAL A 138 11.44 13.30 -2.86
CA VAL A 138 11.53 14.73 -2.52
C VAL A 138 11.94 14.96 -1.05
N TRP A 139 11.84 13.96 -0.21
CA TRP A 139 12.23 14.01 1.19
C TRP A 139 13.56 13.33 1.49
N ASP A 140 14.18 12.71 0.50
CA ASP A 140 15.47 12.05 0.66
C ASP A 140 16.55 13.05 1.03
N LYS A 141 17.34 12.74 2.06
CA LYS A 141 18.44 13.59 2.55
C LYS A 141 19.63 12.75 2.95
N GLY A 142 20.76 13.01 2.28
CA GLY A 142 22.00 12.27 2.54
C GLY A 142 21.85 10.77 2.29
N GLU A 143 22.82 9.98 2.74
CA GLU A 143 22.75 8.52 2.66
C GLU A 143 22.04 7.95 3.89
N LYS A 144 20.76 7.67 3.76
CA LYS A 144 19.93 7.04 4.80
C LYS A 144 19.29 5.77 4.28
N GLU A 145 19.25 4.76 5.14
CA GLU A 145 18.69 3.44 4.80
C GLU A 145 17.23 3.48 4.36
N ASN A 146 16.43 4.39 4.94
CA ASN A 146 15.01 4.53 4.60
C ASN A 146 14.74 5.63 3.55
N ASN A 147 15.75 6.09 2.81
CA ASN A 147 15.53 6.96 1.65
C ASN A 147 14.73 6.22 0.58
N PHE A 148 13.79 6.91 -0.07
CA PHE A 148 12.93 6.31 -1.08
C PHE A 148 13.71 5.80 -2.29
N LEU A 149 14.81 6.46 -2.66
CA LEU A 149 15.72 5.96 -3.70
C LEU A 149 16.31 4.58 -3.36
N SER A 150 16.66 4.33 -2.09
CA SER A 150 17.17 3.03 -1.64
C SER A 150 16.08 1.96 -1.68
N ILE A 151 14.85 2.30 -1.23
CA ILE A 151 13.68 1.44 -1.30
C ILE A 151 13.39 1.05 -2.76
N LYS A 152 13.30 2.06 -3.64
CA LYS A 152 13.08 1.86 -5.08
C LYS A 152 14.14 0.95 -5.71
N SER A 153 15.41 1.15 -5.37
CA SER A 153 16.51 0.32 -5.86
C SER A 153 16.39 -1.12 -5.39
N SER A 154 16.03 -1.32 -4.13
CA SER A 154 15.82 -2.66 -3.56
C SER A 154 14.64 -3.37 -4.23
N LEU A 155 13.53 -2.68 -4.47
CA LEU A 155 12.38 -3.21 -5.19
C LEU A 155 12.73 -3.56 -6.65
N LYS A 156 13.48 -2.70 -7.34
CA LYS A 156 13.97 -2.97 -8.69
C LYS A 156 14.85 -4.22 -8.76
N ASN A 157 15.70 -4.45 -7.76
CA ASN A 157 16.55 -5.64 -7.68
C ASN A 157 15.75 -6.93 -7.40
N LEU A 158 14.50 -6.82 -6.99
CA LEU A 158 13.53 -7.90 -6.83
C LEU A 158 12.54 -7.98 -7.99
N ASP A 159 12.82 -7.30 -9.12
CA ASP A 159 12.01 -7.23 -10.34
C ASP A 159 10.64 -6.54 -10.17
N PHE A 160 10.47 -5.75 -9.12
CA PHE A 160 9.28 -4.91 -8.96
C PHE A 160 9.36 -3.63 -9.78
N ARG A 161 8.23 -3.23 -10.33
CA ARG A 161 8.06 -1.95 -11.06
C ARG A 161 6.91 -1.15 -10.45
N SER A 162 7.13 0.13 -10.18
CA SER A 162 6.04 1.04 -9.84
C SER A 162 5.15 1.23 -11.07
N ILE A 163 3.86 0.97 -10.91
CA ILE A 163 2.93 0.97 -12.04
C ILE A 163 2.68 2.39 -12.55
N TYR A 164 2.53 3.34 -11.66
CA TYR A 164 2.36 4.75 -12.03
C TYR A 164 3.52 5.21 -12.93
N HIS A 165 4.76 5.08 -12.47
CA HIS A 165 5.94 5.52 -13.21
C HIS A 165 6.18 4.70 -14.48
N HIS A 166 5.81 3.41 -14.47
CA HIS A 166 5.91 2.59 -15.69
C HIS A 166 4.92 3.04 -16.77
N LYS A 167 3.72 3.49 -16.39
CA LYS A 167 2.69 3.94 -17.34
C LYS A 167 2.90 5.37 -17.79
N THR A 168 3.07 6.30 -16.86
CA THR A 168 3.18 7.74 -17.15
C THR A 168 4.53 8.15 -17.72
N LYS A 169 5.60 7.37 -17.43
CA LYS A 169 7.00 7.72 -17.71
C LYS A 169 7.48 8.96 -16.97
N GLU A 170 6.75 9.37 -15.94
CA GLU A 170 7.16 10.47 -15.07
C GLU A 170 8.27 10.05 -14.12
N ASP A 171 9.13 10.99 -13.76
CA ASP A 171 10.20 10.75 -12.79
C ASP A 171 9.64 10.82 -11.36
N TYR A 172 10.22 10.01 -10.47
CA TYR A 172 9.91 10.07 -9.04
C TYR A 172 10.23 11.46 -8.48
N GLY A 173 9.29 12.05 -7.76
CA GLY A 173 9.36 13.40 -7.23
C GLY A 173 8.87 14.48 -8.20
N SER A 174 8.40 14.09 -9.37
CA SER A 174 7.85 14.97 -10.41
C SER A 174 6.47 14.48 -10.89
N GLU A 175 5.83 13.66 -10.07
CA GLU A 175 4.49 13.11 -10.35
C GLU A 175 3.47 14.26 -10.46
N LYS A 176 2.66 14.22 -11.52
CA LYS A 176 1.62 15.23 -11.76
C LYS A 176 0.32 14.92 -11.00
N GLU A 177 0.11 13.67 -10.67
CA GLU A 177 -1.06 13.20 -9.93
C GLU A 177 -0.64 12.83 -8.51
N PRO A 178 -0.86 13.71 -7.53
CA PRO A 178 -0.56 13.42 -6.13
C PRO A 178 -1.59 12.44 -5.55
N THR A 179 -1.12 11.62 -4.62
CA THR A 179 -1.98 10.70 -3.86
C THR A 179 -2.31 11.21 -2.46
N PHE A 180 -1.61 12.23 -1.97
CA PHE A 180 -1.77 12.77 -0.63
C PHE A 180 -1.80 14.30 -0.61
N PHE A 181 -2.72 14.88 0.16
CA PHE A 181 -2.93 16.33 0.31
C PHE A 181 -2.80 16.73 1.79
N HIS A 182 -1.59 17.12 2.18
CA HIS A 182 -1.30 17.46 3.57
C HIS A 182 -2.23 18.53 4.13
N THR A 183 -2.92 18.21 5.23
CA THR A 183 -3.98 19.04 5.83
C THR A 183 -5.12 19.38 4.86
N LYS A 184 -5.41 18.47 3.93
CA LYS A 184 -6.44 18.61 2.89
C LYS A 184 -6.26 19.87 2.02
N LYS A 185 -5.02 20.28 1.78
CA LYS A 185 -4.72 21.49 0.98
C LYS A 185 -4.13 21.10 -0.37
N GLU A 186 -4.76 21.51 -1.45
CA GLU A 186 -4.37 21.20 -2.82
C GLU A 186 -2.93 21.63 -3.15
N ASN A 187 -2.49 22.78 -2.61
CA ASN A 187 -1.14 23.29 -2.80
C ASN A 187 -0.07 22.64 -1.90
N LYS A 188 -0.42 21.60 -1.14
CA LYS A 188 0.49 20.82 -0.30
C LYS A 188 0.34 19.32 -0.59
N SER A 189 0.58 18.96 -1.83
CA SER A 189 0.35 17.62 -2.33
C SER A 189 1.65 16.86 -2.58
N TYR A 190 1.58 15.53 -2.43
CA TYR A 190 2.69 14.61 -2.59
C TYR A 190 2.19 13.29 -3.18
N HIS A 191 3.07 12.55 -3.85
CA HIS A 191 2.83 11.19 -4.27
C HIS A 191 3.57 10.25 -3.31
N ILE A 192 2.83 9.56 -2.45
CA ILE A 192 3.39 8.71 -1.37
C ILE A 192 2.71 7.34 -1.24
N ASP A 193 1.65 7.13 -2.00
CA ASP A 193 0.99 5.83 -2.14
C ASP A 193 1.46 5.20 -3.44
N TYR A 194 1.87 3.94 -3.39
CA TYR A 194 2.43 3.26 -4.55
C TYR A 194 1.89 1.84 -4.68
N LEU A 195 1.80 1.37 -5.93
CA LEU A 195 1.68 -0.04 -6.28
C LEU A 195 2.91 -0.45 -7.09
N PHE A 196 3.69 -1.37 -6.54
CA PHE A 196 4.78 -2.04 -7.22
C PHE A 196 4.34 -3.47 -7.57
N LEU A 197 4.50 -3.85 -8.82
CA LEU A 197 4.14 -5.17 -9.33
C LEU A 197 5.38 -5.93 -9.83
N LYS A 198 5.39 -7.24 -9.61
CA LYS A 198 6.34 -8.20 -10.15
C LYS A 198 5.59 -9.29 -10.90
N GLY A 199 6.09 -9.67 -12.09
CA GLY A 199 5.51 -10.75 -12.89
C GLY A 199 4.16 -10.43 -13.54
N MET A 200 3.72 -9.16 -13.49
CA MET A 200 2.45 -8.69 -14.06
C MET A 200 2.62 -7.38 -14.80
N GLU A 201 1.76 -7.14 -15.78
CA GLU A 201 1.68 -5.87 -16.52
C GLU A 201 0.32 -5.22 -16.27
N ALA A 202 0.33 -3.95 -15.89
CA ALA A 202 -0.90 -3.18 -15.74
C ALA A 202 -1.44 -2.71 -17.09
N LYS A 203 -2.73 -2.85 -17.30
CA LYS A 203 -3.44 -2.24 -18.44
C LYS A 203 -3.66 -0.76 -18.21
N ASN A 204 -4.15 -0.42 -17.01
CA ASN A 204 -4.44 0.95 -16.63
C ASN A 204 -4.07 1.24 -15.18
N ILE A 205 -3.88 2.53 -14.88
CA ILE A 205 -3.75 3.07 -13.52
C ILE A 205 -4.46 4.41 -13.48
N ASP A 206 -5.28 4.61 -12.46
CA ASP A 206 -6.02 5.84 -12.21
C ASP A 206 -5.81 6.27 -10.76
N ILE A 207 -5.73 7.56 -10.52
CA ILE A 207 -5.73 8.17 -9.18
C ILE A 207 -7.02 8.96 -9.02
N GLY A 208 -7.70 8.78 -7.89
CA GLY A 208 -8.95 9.48 -7.60
C GLY A 208 -8.79 11.00 -7.64
N LEU A 209 -9.79 11.70 -8.15
CA LEU A 209 -9.74 13.16 -8.24
C LEU A 209 -9.86 13.80 -6.85
N TYR A 210 -9.11 14.84 -6.62
CA TYR A 210 -9.15 15.63 -5.37
C TYR A 210 -10.58 16.03 -4.99
N SER A 211 -11.37 16.55 -5.96
CA SER A 211 -12.76 16.97 -5.74
C SER A 211 -13.67 15.88 -5.18
N ASP A 212 -13.41 14.64 -5.53
CA ASP A 212 -14.30 13.52 -5.24
C ASP A 212 -13.95 12.83 -3.92
N TRP A 213 -12.67 12.88 -3.52
CA TRP A 213 -12.16 12.09 -2.40
C TRP A 213 -11.70 12.89 -1.19
N ILE A 214 -11.46 14.21 -1.31
CA ILE A 214 -10.86 15.01 -0.23
C ILE A 214 -11.74 15.09 1.03
N GLU A 215 -13.05 15.04 0.89
CA GLU A 215 -13.96 15.01 2.04
C GLU A 215 -13.85 13.68 2.80
N LEU A 216 -13.58 12.59 2.09
CA LEU A 216 -13.46 11.25 2.66
C LEU A 216 -12.08 11.02 3.31
N SER A 217 -11.01 11.43 2.63
CA SER A 217 -9.62 11.25 3.09
C SER A 217 -8.74 12.39 2.56
N ASP A 218 -7.60 12.61 3.20
CA ASP A 218 -6.50 13.41 2.64
C ASP A 218 -5.63 12.62 1.65
N HIS A 219 -5.93 11.31 1.45
CA HIS A 219 -5.35 10.48 0.39
C HIS A 219 -6.38 10.14 -0.69
N MET A 220 -5.90 10.07 -1.92
CA MET A 220 -6.67 9.63 -3.08
C MET A 220 -6.46 8.13 -3.32
N PRO A 221 -7.50 7.38 -3.71
CA PRO A 221 -7.34 5.98 -4.06
C PRO A 221 -6.54 5.85 -5.35
N LEU A 222 -5.64 4.87 -5.37
CA LEU A 222 -4.92 4.45 -6.55
C LEU A 222 -5.52 3.13 -7.03
N VAL A 223 -6.02 3.11 -8.27
CA VAL A 223 -6.73 1.99 -8.89
C VAL A 223 -5.92 1.45 -10.05
N CYS A 224 -5.63 0.16 -10.05
CA CYS A 224 -4.85 -0.51 -11.11
C CYS A 224 -5.65 -1.65 -11.72
N GLU A 225 -5.67 -1.74 -13.03
CA GLU A 225 -6.18 -2.90 -13.80
C GLU A 225 -5.01 -3.69 -14.41
N ILE A 226 -5.06 -5.03 -14.19
CA ILE A 226 -4.12 -6.01 -14.73
C ILE A 226 -4.80 -6.75 -15.90
#